data_4e06ec966f58c9a2856e3f8c60776bef
#
_entry.id   4e06ec966f58c9a2856e3f8c60776bef
#
_cell.length_a   1.000
_cell.length_b   1.000
_cell.length_c   1.000
_cell.angle_alpha   90.00
_cell.angle_beta   90.00
_cell.angle_gamma   90.00
#
_symmetry.space_group_name_H-M   'P 1'
#
loop_
_entity.id
_entity.type
_entity.pdbx_description
1 polymer ?
#
loop_
_entity_poly.entity_id
_entity_poly.type
_entity_poly.pdbx_seq_one_letter_code
_entity_poly.pdbx_strand_id
1 'polypeptide(L)'
;MYLFNDKINMLNVMKSNRFFCNSSLFLSVSCLRRYTSTRRSTIFALSSGTSRSAISVIRISGPNSVEVIRKMTRLNKENIIPRKALLRKIVDPNNGDLLDNGLVLWFPHPHSFTGEDSVELHVHGGIAVVSSIISALQKLPGFRIAEAGEFTKRAYLAGKLDATEVEGLADLLRAETETQRRQAIRQATGELAELYNKWRTSILTCMAHLEAYVDFGEDQDIGHEVLSSLQYAIQSLKSEVGSHLNDNRRGERLRNGVRVAIIGEPNVGKSSLINILSRRNVAIVSPYAGTTRDIVEISLDIGGYPIVLCDTAGLRHSVDPVENEGLRRAREAASTADLVIIVMDVSTGPAKLLQLSTKEMARLECERLNLSFNAEGNYLVLLNKLDLTSSSVSINQSAVSALSCKTGQGLEEFLVDLEKKLAELCANPMQEAPLITSSRQRHHVQVAFRHLEKFLDIIEQQGDLALAGEQLRRSAKQIGSITARGKIDTEEMLDVLFRSFCIGK
;
A
#
# COMPACT_ATOMS: atom_id res chain seq x y z
N MET A 1 -26.11 37.85 -12.92
CA MET A 1 -27.27 37.26 -13.59
C MET A 1 -27.02 37.11 -15.10
N TYR A 2 -25.86 36.70 -15.51
CA TYR A 2 -25.49 36.43 -16.92
C TYR A 2 -24.35 35.39 -16.93
N LEU A 3 -24.67 34.13 -16.83
CA LEU A 3 -23.72 33.00 -17.05
C LEU A 3 -24.41 31.62 -16.96
N PHE A 4 -25.75 31.56 -17.16
CA PHE A 4 -26.50 30.27 -17.04
C PHE A 4 -27.14 29.83 -18.36
N ASN A 5 -26.98 30.54 -19.47
CA ASN A 5 -27.68 30.23 -20.74
C ASN A 5 -26.86 29.43 -21.75
N ASP A 6 -25.54 29.28 -21.61
CA ASP A 6 -24.73 28.61 -22.65
C ASP A 6 -24.67 27.07 -22.54
N LYS A 7 -25.10 26.50 -21.42
CA LYS A 7 -25.11 25.02 -21.26
C LYS A 7 -26.37 24.33 -21.82
N ILE A 8 -27.43 25.06 -22.08
CA ILE A 8 -28.67 24.49 -22.65
C ILE A 8 -28.60 24.38 -24.17
N ASN A 9 -27.83 25.24 -24.83
CA ASN A 9 -27.67 25.20 -26.29
C ASN A 9 -26.76 24.06 -26.80
N MET A 10 -25.84 23.56 -25.99
CA MET A 10 -24.97 22.43 -26.37
C MET A 10 -25.71 21.06 -26.40
N LEU A 11 -26.76 20.91 -25.62
CA LEU A 11 -27.60 19.72 -25.59
C LEU A 11 -28.58 19.60 -26.77
N ASN A 12 -28.94 20.71 -27.44
CA ASN A 12 -29.81 20.71 -28.57
C ASN A 12 -29.11 20.54 -29.93
N VAL A 13 -27.80 20.85 -29.99
CA VAL A 13 -26.99 20.65 -31.22
C VAL A 13 -26.63 19.17 -31.41
N MET A 14 -26.65 18.34 -30.36
CA MET A 14 -26.38 16.91 -30.46
C MET A 14 -27.56 16.05 -30.89
N LYS A 15 -28.76 16.64 -31.13
CA LYS A 15 -29.97 15.90 -31.56
C LYS A 15 -30.16 15.87 -33.07
N SER A 16 -29.37 16.57 -33.87
CA SER A 16 -29.61 16.71 -35.32
C SER A 16 -28.61 15.98 -36.24
N ASN A 17 -27.55 15.34 -35.73
CA ASN A 17 -26.65 14.57 -36.58
C ASN A 17 -26.73 13.06 -36.27
N ARG A 18 -27.63 12.37 -36.99
CA ARG A 18 -27.51 10.92 -37.25
C ARG A 18 -26.40 10.76 -38.28
N PHE A 19 -25.22 10.25 -37.85
CA PHE A 19 -24.39 9.34 -38.65
C PHE A 19 -23.10 8.97 -37.86
N PHE A 20 -22.75 7.70 -37.93
CA PHE A 20 -21.58 7.02 -37.37
C PHE A 20 -21.56 6.72 -35.84
N CYS A 21 -22.11 5.54 -35.56
CA CYS A 21 -22.00 4.86 -34.32
C CYS A 21 -20.64 4.12 -34.25
N ASN A 22 -19.67 4.61 -33.46
CA ASN A 22 -18.46 3.86 -33.12
C ASN A 22 -18.63 3.28 -31.70
N SER A 23 -18.45 1.97 -31.56
CA SER A 23 -18.72 1.16 -30.38
C SER A 23 -17.97 1.61 -29.10
N SER A 24 -16.96 2.43 -29.21
CA SER A 24 -16.20 2.99 -28.07
C SER A 24 -16.92 4.12 -27.32
N LEU A 25 -17.88 4.80 -27.96
CA LEU A 25 -18.67 5.87 -27.32
C LEU A 25 -19.79 5.32 -26.41
N PHE A 26 -20.28 4.10 -26.68
CA PHE A 26 -21.32 3.49 -25.85
C PHE A 26 -20.83 3.02 -24.48
N LEU A 27 -19.56 2.60 -24.39
CA LEU A 27 -18.94 2.24 -23.11
C LEU A 27 -18.73 3.45 -22.20
N SER A 28 -18.35 4.61 -22.76
CA SER A 28 -18.14 5.83 -21.98
C SER A 28 -19.45 6.43 -21.43
N VAL A 29 -20.53 6.38 -22.20
CA VAL A 29 -21.84 6.89 -21.79
C VAL A 29 -22.52 5.98 -20.75
N SER A 30 -22.32 4.67 -20.82
CA SER A 30 -22.81 3.73 -19.80
C SER A 30 -22.03 3.87 -18.48
N CYS A 31 -20.74 4.14 -18.55
CA CYS A 31 -19.90 4.41 -17.37
C CYS A 31 -20.27 5.74 -16.70
N LEU A 32 -20.47 6.79 -17.48
CA LEU A 32 -20.97 8.09 -17.01
C LEU A 32 -22.39 8.01 -16.40
N ARG A 33 -23.28 7.19 -16.98
CA ARG A 33 -24.64 6.97 -16.41
C ARG A 33 -24.59 6.20 -15.09
N ARG A 34 -23.71 5.21 -14.93
CA ARG A 34 -23.50 4.52 -13.65
C ARG A 34 -22.93 5.48 -12.62
N TYR A 35 -21.97 6.30 -12.99
CA TYR A 35 -21.32 7.25 -12.10
C TYR A 35 -22.28 8.35 -11.58
N THR A 36 -23.11 8.92 -12.47
CA THR A 36 -24.13 9.90 -12.06
C THR A 36 -25.25 9.30 -11.22
N SER A 37 -25.55 8.01 -11.40
CA SER A 37 -26.51 7.27 -10.59
C SER A 37 -25.96 6.97 -9.18
N THR A 38 -24.69 6.58 -9.06
CA THR A 38 -24.05 6.31 -7.77
C THR A 38 -23.91 7.57 -6.91
N ARG A 39 -23.64 8.74 -7.49
CA ARG A 39 -23.57 10.01 -6.74
C ARG A 39 -24.92 10.46 -6.13
N ARG A 40 -26.05 9.98 -6.65
CA ARG A 40 -27.38 10.33 -6.14
C ARG A 40 -27.89 9.40 -5.05
N SER A 41 -27.27 8.25 -4.81
CA SER A 41 -27.69 7.30 -3.78
C SER A 41 -26.99 7.58 -2.46
N THR A 42 -27.75 7.47 -1.37
CA THR A 42 -27.20 7.44 -0.01
C THR A 42 -26.77 6.03 0.30
N ILE A 43 -25.51 5.86 0.65
CA ILE A 43 -24.92 4.57 1.01
C ILE A 43 -24.80 4.44 2.53
N PHE A 44 -24.83 3.21 3.00
CA PHE A 44 -24.57 2.89 4.39
C PHE A 44 -23.89 1.52 4.54
N ALA A 45 -23.11 1.38 5.59
CA ALA A 45 -22.49 0.10 5.95
C ALA A 45 -22.04 0.09 7.41
N LEU A 46 -21.80 -1.12 7.93
CA LEU A 46 -21.06 -1.33 9.16
C LEU A 46 -19.59 -0.93 8.90
N SER A 47 -19.08 0.06 9.63
CA SER A 47 -17.70 0.59 9.47
C SER A 47 -16.76 0.12 10.57
N SER A 48 -17.25 -0.47 11.64
CA SER A 48 -16.47 -1.19 12.66
C SER A 48 -16.27 -2.67 12.24
N GLY A 49 -15.45 -3.41 13.00
CA GLY A 49 -15.26 -4.85 12.76
C GLY A 49 -16.57 -5.64 12.76
N THR A 50 -16.60 -6.76 12.03
CA THR A 50 -17.79 -7.63 11.87
C THR A 50 -18.00 -8.59 13.04
N SER A 51 -17.03 -8.76 13.93
CA SER A 51 -17.15 -9.57 15.14
C SER A 51 -18.03 -8.88 16.19
N ARG A 52 -18.57 -9.66 17.13
CA ARG A 52 -19.28 -9.11 18.30
C ARG A 52 -18.38 -8.13 19.05
N SER A 53 -18.90 -6.94 19.31
CA SER A 53 -18.20 -5.87 20.01
C SER A 53 -19.14 -5.17 20.99
N ALA A 54 -18.60 -4.40 21.93
CA ALA A 54 -19.42 -3.56 22.79
C ALA A 54 -20.13 -2.46 21.99
N ILE A 55 -19.44 -1.88 21.00
CA ILE A 55 -19.94 -0.79 20.16
C ILE A 55 -19.67 -1.12 18.70
N SER A 56 -20.67 -0.88 17.86
CA SER A 56 -20.56 -0.91 16.40
C SER A 56 -20.90 0.45 15.81
N VAL A 57 -20.21 0.81 14.73
CA VAL A 57 -20.42 2.07 14.02
C VAL A 57 -21.02 1.77 12.64
N ILE A 58 -22.21 2.29 12.39
CA ILE A 58 -22.85 2.25 11.07
C ILE A 58 -22.69 3.64 10.46
N ARG A 59 -21.99 3.72 9.33
CA ARG A 59 -21.74 4.96 8.59
C ARG A 59 -22.72 5.07 7.44
N ILE A 60 -23.25 6.28 7.26
CA ILE A 60 -24.20 6.65 6.20
C ILE A 60 -23.63 7.88 5.49
N SER A 61 -23.61 7.90 4.16
CA SER A 61 -23.09 9.03 3.37
C SER A 61 -23.95 9.26 2.12
N GLY A 62 -24.24 10.52 1.82
CA GLY A 62 -24.99 10.90 0.65
C GLY A 62 -26.09 11.92 0.92
N PRO A 63 -26.84 12.32 -0.12
CA PRO A 63 -27.78 13.45 -0.05
C PRO A 63 -28.91 13.28 0.97
N ASN A 64 -29.32 12.04 1.26
CA ASN A 64 -30.41 11.76 2.18
C ASN A 64 -29.92 11.31 3.58
N SER A 65 -28.62 11.41 3.89
CA SER A 65 -28.08 10.89 5.16
C SER A 65 -28.73 11.53 6.39
N VAL A 66 -29.06 12.82 6.36
CA VAL A 66 -29.72 13.54 7.44
C VAL A 66 -31.16 13.01 7.71
N GLU A 67 -31.82 12.44 6.69
CA GLU A 67 -33.16 11.85 6.85
C GLU A 67 -33.15 10.66 7.81
N VAL A 68 -32.00 9.96 7.95
CA VAL A 68 -31.85 8.88 8.94
C VAL A 68 -32.07 9.41 10.35
N ILE A 69 -31.47 10.55 10.69
CA ILE A 69 -31.63 11.16 12.01
C ILE A 69 -33.09 11.53 12.23
N ARG A 70 -33.75 12.17 11.26
CA ARG A 70 -35.12 12.59 11.36
C ARG A 70 -36.09 11.40 11.54
N LYS A 71 -35.93 10.38 10.70
CA LYS A 71 -36.88 9.23 10.68
C LYS A 71 -36.63 8.20 11.77
N MET A 72 -35.35 7.95 12.08
CA MET A 72 -34.99 6.90 13.04
C MET A 72 -34.78 7.43 14.46
N THR A 73 -34.58 8.74 14.67
CA THR A 73 -34.42 9.31 16.02
C THR A 73 -35.51 10.31 16.38
N ARG A 74 -36.40 10.61 15.43
CA ARG A 74 -37.49 11.59 15.58
C ARG A 74 -37.04 12.99 15.98
N LEU A 75 -35.77 13.34 15.67
CA LEU A 75 -35.22 14.69 15.87
C LEU A 75 -35.58 15.60 14.70
N ASN A 76 -36.00 16.83 15.01
CA ASN A 76 -36.13 17.87 13.99
C ASN A 76 -34.73 18.37 13.55
N LYS A 77 -34.61 18.75 12.29
CA LYS A 77 -33.31 19.19 11.69
C LYS A 77 -32.69 20.35 12.47
N GLU A 78 -33.48 21.25 12.99
CA GLU A 78 -33.06 22.42 13.77
C GLU A 78 -32.37 22.06 15.10
N ASN A 79 -32.64 20.87 15.63
CA ASN A 79 -32.06 20.37 16.86
C ASN A 79 -30.82 19.48 16.64
N ILE A 80 -30.40 19.32 15.39
CA ILE A 80 -29.21 18.52 15.03
C ILE A 80 -28.02 19.44 14.97
N ILE A 81 -27.13 19.36 15.96
CA ILE A 81 -25.90 20.15 16.01
C ILE A 81 -24.79 19.36 15.31
N PRO A 82 -24.13 19.93 14.29
CA PRO A 82 -23.01 19.28 13.62
C PRO A 82 -21.91 18.83 14.58
N ARG A 83 -21.40 17.60 14.39
CA ARG A 83 -20.30 16.99 15.16
C ARG A 83 -20.52 16.90 16.67
N LYS A 84 -21.76 17.06 17.12
CA LYS A 84 -22.14 16.83 18.52
C LYS A 84 -22.71 15.41 18.66
N ALA A 85 -22.17 14.64 19.59
CA ALA A 85 -22.69 13.32 19.93
C ALA A 85 -24.01 13.47 20.70
N LEU A 86 -25.07 12.87 20.20
CA LEU A 86 -26.42 12.91 20.79
C LEU A 86 -26.87 11.50 21.14
N LEU A 87 -27.06 11.21 22.42
CA LEU A 87 -27.66 9.95 22.84
C LEU A 87 -29.15 9.95 22.49
N ARG A 88 -29.60 8.99 21.68
CA ARG A 88 -30.98 8.91 21.18
C ARG A 88 -31.49 7.46 21.09
N LYS A 89 -32.79 7.30 21.28
CA LYS A 89 -33.48 6.07 20.89
C LYS A 89 -33.51 5.98 19.37
N ILE A 90 -33.05 4.87 18.83
CA ILE A 90 -33.05 4.55 17.39
C ILE A 90 -34.22 3.61 17.15
N VAL A 91 -35.15 4.01 16.30
CA VAL A 91 -36.39 3.29 16.02
C VAL A 91 -36.51 2.89 14.56
N ASP A 92 -37.21 1.81 14.26
CA ASP A 92 -37.60 1.46 12.90
C ASP A 92 -38.57 2.53 12.37
N PRO A 93 -38.26 3.18 11.22
CA PRO A 93 -39.08 4.27 10.68
C PRO A 93 -40.48 3.82 10.24
N ASN A 94 -40.73 2.51 10.02
CA ASN A 94 -42.00 1.99 9.49
C ASN A 94 -42.97 1.62 10.60
N ASN A 95 -42.51 0.91 11.63
CA ASN A 95 -43.37 0.42 12.71
C ASN A 95 -43.12 1.11 14.06
N GLY A 96 -42.06 1.89 14.19
CA GLY A 96 -41.70 2.62 15.40
C GLY A 96 -41.07 1.78 16.50
N ASP A 97 -40.73 0.51 16.23
CA ASP A 97 -40.05 -0.36 17.19
C ASP A 97 -38.71 0.20 17.62
N LEU A 98 -38.39 0.09 18.89
CA LEU A 98 -37.11 0.48 19.45
C LEU A 98 -36.06 -0.55 19.03
N LEU A 99 -35.09 -0.11 18.23
CA LEU A 99 -33.98 -0.94 17.76
C LEU A 99 -32.78 -0.88 18.72
N ASP A 100 -32.47 0.32 19.22
CA ASP A 100 -31.38 0.54 20.17
C ASP A 100 -31.44 1.93 20.81
N ASN A 101 -30.55 2.18 21.78
CA ASN A 101 -30.29 3.49 22.35
C ASN A 101 -28.80 3.80 22.18
N GLY A 102 -28.47 4.63 21.21
CA GLY A 102 -27.10 4.86 20.75
C GLY A 102 -26.74 6.32 20.52
N LEU A 103 -25.49 6.57 20.22
CA LEU A 103 -25.01 7.91 19.84
C LEU A 103 -25.21 8.13 18.34
N VAL A 104 -25.64 9.35 18.02
CA VAL A 104 -25.83 9.81 16.63
C VAL A 104 -24.98 11.04 16.41
N LEU A 105 -24.17 11.02 15.33
CA LEU A 105 -23.33 12.13 14.91
C LEU A 105 -23.65 12.51 13.47
N TRP A 106 -23.68 13.80 13.21
CA TRP A 106 -23.81 14.35 11.86
C TRP A 106 -22.60 15.15 11.45
N PHE A 107 -22.11 14.89 10.25
CA PHE A 107 -20.99 15.58 9.60
C PHE A 107 -21.50 16.22 8.32
N PRO A 108 -21.77 17.55 8.31
CA PRO A 108 -22.28 18.23 7.13
C PRO A 108 -21.23 18.34 6.02
N HIS A 109 -21.71 18.32 4.76
CA HIS A 109 -20.91 18.70 3.58
C HIS A 109 -20.32 20.11 3.74
N PRO A 110 -19.08 20.38 3.30
CA PRO A 110 -18.09 19.45 2.72
C PRO A 110 -17.17 18.81 3.77
N HIS A 111 -17.41 19.02 5.06
CA HIS A 111 -16.50 18.70 6.15
C HIS A 111 -16.75 17.30 6.76
N SER A 112 -16.98 16.31 5.92
CA SER A 112 -17.04 14.89 6.26
C SER A 112 -15.91 14.11 5.61
N PHE A 113 -15.81 12.82 5.92
CA PHE A 113 -14.82 11.93 5.29
C PHE A 113 -15.00 11.83 3.77
N THR A 114 -16.24 11.64 3.31
CA THR A 114 -16.55 11.51 1.87
C THR A 114 -16.69 12.84 1.16
N GLY A 115 -16.73 13.97 1.90
CA GLY A 115 -17.10 15.26 1.35
C GLY A 115 -18.61 15.46 1.16
N GLU A 116 -19.45 14.45 1.42
CA GLU A 116 -20.92 14.50 1.38
C GLU A 116 -21.47 14.70 2.79
N ASP A 117 -22.78 14.97 2.93
CA ASP A 117 -23.44 14.83 4.23
C ASP A 117 -23.29 13.40 4.73
N SER A 118 -22.81 13.23 5.96
CA SER A 118 -22.57 11.92 6.54
C SER A 118 -23.14 11.83 7.96
N VAL A 119 -23.64 10.65 8.30
CA VAL A 119 -24.15 10.33 9.63
C VAL A 119 -23.48 9.08 10.14
N GLU A 120 -23.15 9.04 11.42
CA GLU A 120 -22.70 7.84 12.10
C GLU A 120 -23.66 7.51 13.25
N LEU A 121 -24.07 6.23 13.27
CA LEU A 121 -24.83 5.64 14.36
C LEU A 121 -23.89 4.72 15.15
N HIS A 122 -23.61 5.08 16.40
CA HIS A 122 -22.82 4.25 17.31
C HIS A 122 -23.79 3.49 18.20
N VAL A 123 -23.87 2.19 18.00
CA VAL A 123 -24.88 1.30 18.57
C VAL A 123 -24.24 0.12 19.29
N HIS A 124 -25.02 -0.65 20.06
CA HIS A 124 -24.48 -1.88 20.63
C HIS A 124 -24.12 -2.89 19.54
N GLY A 125 -22.93 -3.51 19.67
CA GLY A 125 -22.33 -4.37 18.65
C GLY A 125 -22.87 -5.81 18.62
N GLY A 126 -24.10 -6.02 19.10
CA GLY A 126 -24.80 -7.29 18.95
C GLY A 126 -25.26 -7.53 17.51
N ILE A 127 -25.06 -8.73 16.99
CA ILE A 127 -25.40 -9.07 15.58
C ILE A 127 -26.87 -8.73 15.27
N ALA A 128 -27.81 -9.01 16.18
CA ALA A 128 -29.22 -8.72 15.99
C ALA A 128 -29.50 -7.21 15.90
N VAL A 129 -28.86 -6.39 16.73
CA VAL A 129 -28.99 -4.93 16.73
C VAL A 129 -28.48 -4.36 15.39
N VAL A 130 -27.27 -4.73 15.00
CA VAL A 130 -26.68 -4.27 13.73
C VAL A 130 -27.53 -4.69 12.54
N SER A 131 -27.98 -5.95 12.49
CA SER A 131 -28.83 -6.48 11.41
C SER A 131 -30.16 -5.75 11.33
N SER A 132 -30.80 -5.47 12.47
CA SER A 132 -32.09 -4.75 12.52
C SER A 132 -31.96 -3.33 12.00
N ILE A 133 -30.91 -2.61 12.37
CA ILE A 133 -30.64 -1.24 11.89
C ILE A 133 -30.33 -1.24 10.38
N ILE A 134 -29.47 -2.16 9.91
CA ILE A 134 -29.18 -2.32 8.47
C ILE A 134 -30.48 -2.58 7.70
N SER A 135 -31.34 -3.48 8.18
CA SER A 135 -32.63 -3.80 7.56
C SER A 135 -33.58 -2.59 7.54
N ALA A 136 -33.59 -1.78 8.59
CA ALA A 136 -34.39 -0.56 8.66
C ALA A 136 -33.89 0.49 7.65
N LEU A 137 -32.56 0.65 7.51
CA LEU A 137 -31.94 1.56 6.53
C LEU A 137 -32.20 1.14 5.08
N GLN A 138 -32.21 -0.17 4.77
CA GLN A 138 -32.52 -0.69 3.44
C GLN A 138 -33.93 -0.35 2.95
N LYS A 139 -34.89 -0.20 3.89
CA LYS A 139 -36.29 0.15 3.57
C LYS A 139 -36.45 1.65 3.23
N LEU A 140 -35.46 2.49 3.53
CA LEU A 140 -35.54 3.91 3.21
C LEU A 140 -35.33 4.16 1.72
N PRO A 141 -36.18 5.00 1.07
CA PRO A 141 -36.06 5.26 -0.35
C PRO A 141 -34.76 6.01 -0.69
N GLY A 142 -34.02 5.52 -1.69
CA GLY A 142 -32.75 6.08 -2.14
C GLY A 142 -31.53 5.67 -1.30
N PHE A 143 -31.71 4.71 -0.39
CA PHE A 143 -30.63 4.12 0.40
C PHE A 143 -30.23 2.76 -0.15
N ARG A 144 -28.94 2.45 -0.09
CA ARG A 144 -28.40 1.12 -0.42
C ARG A 144 -27.16 0.81 0.41
N ILE A 145 -26.83 -0.46 0.50
CA ILE A 145 -25.58 -0.91 1.09
C ILE A 145 -24.41 -0.42 0.23
N ALA A 146 -23.34 0.05 0.89
CA ALA A 146 -22.11 0.45 0.24
C ALA A 146 -21.35 -0.75 -0.33
N GLU A 147 -20.68 -0.55 -1.46
CA GLU A 147 -19.70 -1.48 -1.99
C GLU A 147 -18.39 -1.38 -1.20
N ALA A 148 -17.51 -2.39 -1.35
CA ALA A 148 -16.19 -2.36 -0.74
C ALA A 148 -15.40 -1.12 -1.22
N GLY A 149 -14.84 -0.33 -0.26
CA GLY A 149 -14.09 0.89 -0.54
C GLY A 149 -14.90 2.07 -1.05
N GLU A 150 -16.23 2.01 -1.09
CA GLU A 150 -17.03 3.06 -1.72
C GLU A 150 -16.96 4.41 -0.98
N PHE A 151 -16.87 4.41 0.33
CA PHE A 151 -16.70 5.66 1.09
C PHE A 151 -15.36 6.34 0.74
N THR A 152 -14.29 5.56 0.64
CA THR A 152 -12.96 6.06 0.25
C THR A 152 -12.96 6.50 -1.22
N LYS A 153 -13.64 5.77 -2.11
CA LYS A 153 -13.82 6.18 -3.51
C LYS A 153 -14.54 7.52 -3.62
N ARG A 154 -15.59 7.75 -2.83
CA ARG A 154 -16.30 9.05 -2.78
C ARG A 154 -15.40 10.16 -2.24
N ALA A 155 -14.60 9.88 -1.21
CA ALA A 155 -13.62 10.85 -0.68
C ALA A 155 -12.57 11.22 -1.75
N TYR A 156 -12.03 10.25 -2.49
CA TYR A 156 -11.11 10.48 -3.59
C TYR A 156 -11.75 11.34 -4.70
N LEU A 157 -12.96 10.99 -5.15
CA LEU A 157 -13.67 11.73 -6.19
C LEU A 157 -14.08 13.15 -5.78
N ALA A 158 -14.30 13.35 -4.48
CA ALA A 158 -14.53 14.67 -3.89
C ALA A 158 -13.22 15.49 -3.69
N GLY A 159 -12.06 14.94 -4.05
CA GLY A 159 -10.76 15.58 -3.89
C GLY A 159 -10.30 15.70 -2.43
N LYS A 160 -10.90 14.91 -1.52
CA LYS A 160 -10.51 14.85 -0.10
C LYS A 160 -9.21 14.07 0.12
N LEU A 161 -9.00 13.06 -0.71
CA LEU A 161 -7.82 12.21 -0.71
C LEU A 161 -7.24 12.18 -2.13
N ASP A 162 -5.94 12.09 -2.25
CA ASP A 162 -5.26 11.75 -3.50
C ASP A 162 -4.98 10.23 -3.57
N ALA A 163 -4.44 9.77 -4.70
CA ALA A 163 -4.20 8.35 -4.90
C ALA A 163 -3.16 7.76 -3.94
N THR A 164 -2.14 8.54 -3.53
CA THR A 164 -1.12 8.08 -2.58
C THR A 164 -1.67 8.03 -1.16
N GLU A 165 -2.53 8.97 -0.78
CA GLU A 165 -3.24 8.99 0.50
C GLU A 165 -4.22 7.81 0.61
N VAL A 166 -4.92 7.45 -0.50
CA VAL A 166 -5.78 6.27 -0.56
C VAL A 166 -4.96 4.98 -0.38
N GLU A 167 -3.80 4.87 -1.06
CA GLU A 167 -2.90 3.73 -0.87
C GLU A 167 -2.41 3.66 0.59
N GLY A 168 -1.98 4.79 1.17
CA GLY A 168 -1.56 4.88 2.56
C GLY A 168 -2.66 4.48 3.56
N LEU A 169 -3.91 4.88 3.30
CA LEU A 169 -5.07 4.47 4.11
C LEU A 169 -5.31 2.96 4.02
N ALA A 170 -5.18 2.37 2.83
CA ALA A 170 -5.30 0.92 2.64
C ALA A 170 -4.21 0.17 3.43
N ASP A 171 -2.98 0.67 3.34
CA ASP A 171 -1.83 0.08 4.03
C ASP A 171 -1.97 0.24 5.56
N LEU A 172 -2.49 1.38 6.04
CA LEU A 172 -2.75 1.59 7.47
C LEU A 172 -3.78 0.60 8.04
N LEU A 173 -4.79 0.25 7.26
CA LEU A 173 -5.80 -0.74 7.66
C LEU A 173 -5.28 -2.18 7.65
N ARG A 174 -4.19 -2.43 6.91
CA ARG A 174 -3.54 -3.74 6.79
C ARG A 174 -2.28 -3.87 7.62
N ALA A 175 -1.78 -2.76 8.16
CA ALA A 175 -0.54 -2.75 8.93
C ALA A 175 -0.63 -3.72 10.12
N GLU A 176 0.30 -4.64 10.18
CA GLU A 176 0.41 -5.72 11.17
C GLU A 176 1.56 -5.45 12.14
N THR A 177 2.54 -4.62 11.72
CA THR A 177 3.68 -4.24 12.54
C THR A 177 3.76 -2.73 12.76
N GLU A 178 4.51 -2.33 13.78
CA GLU A 178 4.64 -0.92 14.15
C GLU A 178 5.34 -0.09 13.06
N THR A 179 6.33 -0.67 12.37
CA THR A 179 7.02 0.02 11.29
C THR A 179 6.11 0.20 10.06
N GLN A 180 5.29 -0.80 9.72
CA GLN A 180 4.26 -0.66 8.69
C GLN A 180 3.25 0.42 9.04
N ARG A 181 2.75 0.43 10.29
CA ARG A 181 1.80 1.45 10.74
C ARG A 181 2.39 2.86 10.59
N ARG A 182 3.65 3.06 11.00
CA ARG A 182 4.33 4.36 10.89
C ARG A 182 4.49 4.81 9.46
N GLN A 183 4.89 3.92 8.55
CA GLN A 183 5.00 4.26 7.14
C GLN A 183 3.64 4.57 6.52
N ALA A 184 2.63 3.76 6.80
CA ALA A 184 1.29 3.93 6.27
C ALA A 184 0.65 5.25 6.72
N ILE A 185 0.81 5.64 8.00
CA ILE A 185 0.26 6.91 8.49
C ILE A 185 0.92 8.12 7.81
N ARG A 186 2.25 8.12 7.64
CA ARG A 186 2.97 9.19 6.92
C ARG A 186 2.48 9.34 5.49
N GLN A 187 2.27 8.23 4.79
CA GLN A 187 1.73 8.24 3.44
C GLN A 187 0.27 8.71 3.41
N ALA A 188 -0.57 8.24 4.33
CA ALA A 188 -1.98 8.64 4.44
C ALA A 188 -2.15 10.12 4.84
N THR A 189 -1.15 10.75 5.47
CA THR A 189 -1.13 12.18 5.80
C THR A 189 -0.54 13.06 4.71
N GLY A 190 -0.11 12.48 3.57
CA GLY A 190 0.25 13.22 2.36
C GLY A 190 1.73 13.56 2.19
N GLU A 191 2.65 13.10 3.07
CA GLU A 191 4.08 13.42 2.95
C GLU A 191 4.67 13.04 1.58
N LEU A 192 4.27 11.88 1.04
CA LEU A 192 4.73 11.43 -0.28
C LEU A 192 4.10 12.28 -1.41
N ALA A 193 2.85 12.69 -1.25
CA ALA A 193 2.18 13.58 -2.19
C ALA A 193 2.85 14.96 -2.26
N GLU A 194 3.28 15.51 -1.12
CA GLU A 194 4.01 16.79 -1.06
C GLU A 194 5.31 16.72 -1.85
N LEU A 195 6.09 15.63 -1.69
CA LEU A 195 7.33 15.41 -2.45
C LEU A 195 7.07 15.38 -3.96
N TYR A 196 6.11 14.59 -4.42
CA TYR A 196 5.79 14.48 -5.84
C TYR A 196 5.20 15.78 -6.41
N ASN A 197 4.41 16.50 -5.65
CA ASN A 197 3.89 17.81 -6.06
C ASN A 197 5.00 18.86 -6.17
N LYS A 198 6.01 18.84 -5.28
CA LYS A 198 7.21 19.67 -5.37
C LYS A 198 7.93 19.40 -6.69
N TRP A 199 8.22 18.15 -7.03
CA TRP A 199 8.87 17.79 -8.29
C TRP A 199 8.05 18.22 -9.50
N ARG A 200 6.75 17.96 -9.48
CA ARG A 200 5.86 18.38 -10.57
C ARG A 200 5.87 19.89 -10.76
N THR A 201 5.82 20.65 -9.68
CA THR A 201 5.88 22.14 -9.74
C THR A 201 7.21 22.59 -10.33
N SER A 202 8.34 22.00 -9.91
CA SER A 202 9.66 22.31 -10.49
C SER A 202 9.71 22.06 -12.00
N ILE A 203 9.17 20.92 -12.48
CA ILE A 203 9.10 20.62 -13.91
C ILE A 203 8.23 21.64 -14.65
N LEU A 204 7.06 22.00 -14.10
CA LEU A 204 6.15 22.98 -14.71
C LEU A 204 6.78 24.39 -14.78
N THR A 205 7.54 24.77 -13.77
CA THR A 205 8.29 26.03 -13.77
C THR A 205 9.37 26.02 -14.86
N CYS A 206 10.12 24.93 -15.00
CA CYS A 206 11.09 24.77 -16.08
C CYS A 206 10.43 24.81 -17.46
N MET A 207 9.25 24.18 -17.62
CA MET A 207 8.47 24.26 -18.87
C MET A 207 8.08 25.70 -19.22
N ALA A 208 7.57 26.46 -18.25
CA ALA A 208 7.16 27.83 -18.47
C ALA A 208 8.37 28.72 -18.90
N HIS A 209 9.54 28.52 -18.29
CA HIS A 209 10.77 29.21 -18.70
C HIS A 209 11.24 28.80 -20.11
N LEU A 210 11.12 27.52 -20.45
CA LEU A 210 11.46 27.04 -21.80
C LEU A 210 10.51 27.60 -22.86
N GLU A 211 9.19 27.61 -22.60
CA GLU A 211 8.18 28.19 -23.49
C GLU A 211 8.44 29.69 -23.68
N ALA A 212 8.68 30.43 -22.59
CA ALA A 212 9.03 31.86 -22.67
C ALA A 212 10.33 32.09 -23.48
N TYR A 213 11.32 31.22 -23.32
CA TYR A 213 12.55 31.28 -24.10
C TYR A 213 12.31 31.04 -25.61
N VAL A 214 11.47 30.07 -25.96
CA VAL A 214 11.12 29.79 -27.37
C VAL A 214 10.34 30.93 -27.99
N ASP A 215 9.40 31.55 -27.24
CA ASP A 215 8.52 32.60 -27.75
C ASP A 215 9.20 33.98 -27.86
N PHE A 216 10.18 34.28 -26.98
CA PHE A 216 10.78 35.62 -26.86
C PHE A 216 12.29 35.63 -27.05
N GLY A 217 12.95 34.48 -27.23
CA GLY A 217 14.41 34.36 -27.21
C GLY A 217 15.14 34.84 -28.47
N GLU A 218 14.42 35.06 -29.59
CA GLU A 218 15.04 35.51 -30.85
C GLU A 218 15.53 36.95 -30.84
N ASP A 219 15.07 37.80 -29.90
CA ASP A 219 15.33 39.23 -29.90
C ASP A 219 16.40 39.72 -28.90
N GLN A 220 16.97 38.86 -28.04
CA GLN A 220 17.93 39.32 -27.02
C GLN A 220 19.03 38.30 -26.70
N ASP A 221 20.24 38.80 -26.44
CA ASP A 221 21.46 38.09 -25.98
C ASP A 221 21.33 37.28 -24.65
N ILE A 222 20.10 37.14 -24.12
CA ILE A 222 19.75 36.51 -22.85
C ILE A 222 19.71 34.96 -22.96
N GLY A 223 19.88 34.44 -24.18
CA GLY A 223 19.55 33.04 -24.53
C GLY A 223 20.34 31.94 -23.80
N HIS A 224 21.63 32.07 -23.70
CA HIS A 224 22.49 30.99 -23.20
C HIS A 224 22.40 30.80 -21.67
N GLU A 225 22.22 31.84 -20.90
CA GLU A 225 22.13 31.77 -19.44
C GLU A 225 20.82 31.08 -18.99
N VAL A 226 19.71 31.33 -19.70
CA VAL A 226 18.40 30.71 -19.38
C VAL A 226 18.44 29.20 -19.63
N LEU A 227 18.95 28.76 -20.77
CA LEU A 227 19.06 27.33 -21.09
C LEU A 227 20.00 26.60 -20.11
N SER A 228 21.14 27.21 -19.78
CA SER A 228 22.09 26.64 -18.81
C SER A 228 21.46 26.53 -17.42
N SER A 229 20.70 27.50 -17.00
CA SER A 229 19.96 27.49 -15.73
C SER A 229 18.87 26.40 -15.70
N LEU A 230 18.13 26.23 -16.81
CA LEU A 230 17.15 25.15 -16.97
C LEU A 230 17.81 23.77 -16.93
N GLN A 231 18.91 23.61 -17.65
CA GLN A 231 19.67 22.37 -17.66
C GLN A 231 20.15 22.00 -16.25
N TYR A 232 20.70 22.95 -15.50
CA TYR A 232 21.13 22.75 -14.12
C TYR A 232 19.94 22.36 -13.20
N ALA A 233 18.80 23.05 -13.31
CA ALA A 233 17.62 22.76 -12.51
C ALA A 233 17.07 21.34 -12.78
N ILE A 234 16.99 20.95 -14.05
CA ILE A 234 16.53 19.62 -14.43
C ILE A 234 17.55 18.53 -14.04
N GLN A 235 18.85 18.80 -14.15
CA GLN A 235 19.90 17.87 -13.71
C GLN A 235 19.84 17.64 -12.20
N SER A 236 19.62 18.69 -11.41
CA SER A 236 19.42 18.59 -9.95
C SER A 236 18.17 17.77 -9.63
N LEU A 237 17.05 18.03 -10.29
CA LEU A 237 15.82 17.28 -10.10
C LEU A 237 15.99 15.81 -10.52
N LYS A 238 16.64 15.53 -11.65
CA LYS A 238 16.96 14.17 -12.08
C LYS A 238 17.75 13.42 -11.02
N SER A 239 18.75 14.08 -10.40
CA SER A 239 19.55 13.47 -9.33
C SER A 239 18.68 13.12 -8.10
N GLU A 240 17.77 14.04 -7.69
CA GLU A 240 16.83 13.81 -6.57
C GLU A 240 15.90 12.64 -6.87
N VAL A 241 15.30 12.61 -8.06
CA VAL A 241 14.42 11.52 -8.52
C VAL A 241 15.16 10.19 -8.64
N GLY A 242 16.40 10.22 -9.17
CA GLY A 242 17.27 9.05 -9.28
C GLY A 242 17.61 8.45 -7.91
N SER A 243 17.97 9.29 -6.94
CA SER A 243 18.22 8.85 -5.56
C SER A 243 16.99 8.21 -4.91
N HIS A 244 15.81 8.77 -5.17
CA HIS A 244 14.54 8.22 -4.69
C HIS A 244 14.19 6.86 -5.33
N LEU A 245 14.54 6.65 -6.60
CA LEU A 245 14.39 5.37 -7.28
C LEU A 245 15.37 4.30 -6.79
N ASN A 246 16.58 4.72 -6.37
CA ASN A 246 17.64 3.84 -5.89
C ASN A 246 17.50 3.46 -4.41
N ASP A 247 16.28 3.37 -3.93
CA ASP A 247 15.92 2.99 -2.55
C ASP A 247 16.05 1.49 -2.25
N ASN A 248 16.57 0.69 -3.19
CA ASN A 248 16.65 -0.77 -3.11
C ASN A 248 15.32 -1.45 -2.75
N ARG A 249 14.19 -0.85 -3.10
CA ARG A 249 12.83 -1.30 -2.79
C ARG A 249 12.53 -1.44 -1.29
N ARG A 250 13.21 -0.69 -0.45
CA ARG A 250 13.08 -0.76 1.00
C ARG A 250 11.67 -0.44 1.48
N GLY A 251 11.00 0.55 0.86
CA GLY A 251 9.62 0.87 1.16
C GLY A 251 8.63 -0.23 0.72
N GLU A 252 8.85 -0.84 -0.45
CA GLU A 252 8.02 -1.96 -0.93
C GLU A 252 8.17 -3.20 -0.04
N ARG A 253 9.39 -3.52 0.44
CA ARG A 253 9.64 -4.62 1.38
C ARG A 253 8.97 -4.37 2.72
N LEU A 254 9.06 -3.16 3.26
CA LEU A 254 8.39 -2.81 4.50
C LEU A 254 6.87 -2.97 4.39
N ARG A 255 6.29 -2.57 3.26
CA ARG A 255 4.86 -2.72 3.00
C ARG A 255 4.42 -4.17 2.88
N ASN A 256 5.13 -4.96 2.07
CA ASN A 256 4.71 -6.33 1.70
C ASN A 256 5.23 -7.40 2.66
N GLY A 257 6.15 -7.05 3.56
CA GLY A 257 6.96 -7.98 4.34
C GLY A 257 8.21 -8.45 3.60
N VAL A 258 9.30 -8.65 4.35
CA VAL A 258 10.55 -9.22 3.83
C VAL A 258 10.35 -10.71 3.61
N ARG A 259 10.51 -11.16 2.38
CA ARG A 259 10.42 -12.59 2.04
C ARG A 259 11.68 -13.32 2.52
N VAL A 260 11.50 -14.23 3.48
CA VAL A 260 12.61 -14.97 4.11
C VAL A 260 12.54 -16.43 3.74
N ALA A 261 13.58 -16.95 3.11
CA ALA A 261 13.77 -18.39 2.87
C ALA A 261 14.71 -18.98 3.91
N ILE A 262 14.36 -20.14 4.45
CA ILE A 262 15.21 -20.92 5.38
C ILE A 262 15.70 -22.16 4.65
N ILE A 263 17.01 -22.23 4.37
CA ILE A 263 17.64 -23.33 3.65
C ILE A 263 18.68 -24.04 4.52
N GLY A 264 19.08 -25.24 4.13
CA GLY A 264 20.07 -26.08 4.81
C GLY A 264 19.81 -27.56 4.60
N GLU A 265 20.74 -28.42 4.94
CA GLU A 265 20.63 -29.90 4.83
C GLU A 265 19.41 -30.44 5.60
N PRO A 266 18.96 -31.66 5.30
CA PRO A 266 17.97 -32.37 6.12
C PRO A 266 18.41 -32.48 7.59
N ASN A 267 17.47 -32.38 8.53
CA ASN A 267 17.67 -32.53 9.98
C ASN A 267 18.60 -31.50 10.68
N VAL A 268 19.00 -30.40 10.02
CA VAL A 268 19.76 -29.33 10.66
C VAL A 268 18.93 -28.47 11.63
N GLY A 269 17.59 -28.63 11.62
CA GLY A 269 16.70 -27.93 12.56
C GLY A 269 15.88 -26.80 11.96
N LYS A 270 15.70 -26.73 10.63
CA LYS A 270 14.87 -25.71 9.94
C LYS A 270 13.44 -25.62 10.51
N SER A 271 12.75 -26.76 10.61
CA SER A 271 11.38 -26.82 11.15
C SER A 271 11.31 -26.40 12.62
N SER A 272 12.35 -26.73 13.41
CA SER A 272 12.45 -26.31 14.80
C SER A 272 12.61 -24.80 14.90
N LEU A 273 13.45 -24.20 14.06
CA LEU A 273 13.62 -22.75 13.98
C LEU A 273 12.31 -22.05 13.64
N ILE A 274 11.60 -22.48 12.60
CA ILE A 274 10.31 -21.90 12.19
C ILE A 274 9.29 -22.00 13.33
N ASN A 275 9.21 -23.15 14.01
CA ASN A 275 8.30 -23.32 15.14
C ASN A 275 8.62 -22.40 16.30
N ILE A 276 9.90 -22.13 16.59
CA ILE A 276 10.34 -21.20 17.63
C ILE A 276 9.97 -19.77 17.25
N LEU A 277 10.31 -19.36 16.02
CA LEU A 277 9.96 -18.03 15.52
C LEU A 277 8.45 -17.80 15.53
N SER A 278 7.66 -18.79 15.10
CA SER A 278 6.19 -18.68 15.06
C SER A 278 5.53 -18.69 16.44
N ARG A 279 6.14 -19.29 17.45
CA ARG A 279 5.60 -19.32 18.83
C ARG A 279 5.91 -18.06 19.63
N ARG A 280 7.08 -17.47 19.44
CA ARG A 280 7.50 -16.26 20.17
C ARG A 280 6.95 -14.98 19.57
N ASN A 281 6.90 -14.94 18.26
CA ASN A 281 6.39 -13.77 17.55
C ASN A 281 4.95 -14.09 17.19
N VAL A 282 4.07 -13.14 17.43
CA VAL A 282 2.65 -13.31 17.13
C VAL A 282 2.54 -13.71 15.66
N ALA A 283 2.32 -15.00 15.39
CA ALA A 283 1.99 -15.45 14.04
C ALA A 283 0.71 -14.72 13.66
N ILE A 284 0.83 -13.77 12.77
CA ILE A 284 -0.29 -12.98 12.32
C ILE A 284 -1.07 -13.90 11.39
N VAL A 285 -2.11 -14.51 11.94
CA VAL A 285 -3.05 -15.30 11.15
C VAL A 285 -3.87 -14.29 10.37
N SER A 286 -3.47 -14.01 9.14
CA SER A 286 -4.28 -13.19 8.24
C SER A 286 -5.66 -13.84 8.09
N PRO A 287 -6.76 -13.12 8.40
CA PRO A 287 -8.11 -13.65 8.25
C PRO A 287 -8.54 -13.80 6.78
N TYR A 288 -7.69 -13.46 5.83
CA TYR A 288 -7.92 -13.67 4.40
C TYR A 288 -7.60 -15.11 3.98
N ALA A 289 -8.31 -16.07 4.57
CA ALA A 289 -8.42 -17.42 4.07
C ALA A 289 -9.25 -17.41 2.77
N GLY A 290 -8.61 -17.28 1.61
CA GLY A 290 -9.34 -17.18 0.34
C GLY A 290 -8.65 -17.75 -0.89
N THR A 291 -7.42 -18.27 -0.79
CA THR A 291 -6.76 -18.95 -1.92
C THR A 291 -6.10 -20.24 -1.44
N THR A 292 -6.94 -21.22 -1.19
CA THR A 292 -6.53 -22.58 -0.86
C THR A 292 -6.02 -23.26 -2.13
N ARG A 293 -4.67 -23.32 -2.30
CA ARG A 293 -3.95 -24.42 -2.97
C ARG A 293 -2.44 -24.20 -3.09
N ASP A 294 -1.92 -22.98 -2.84
CA ASP A 294 -0.50 -22.69 -3.05
C ASP A 294 0.14 -22.18 -1.76
N ILE A 295 1.31 -22.71 -1.42
CA ILE A 295 2.35 -22.25 -0.48
C ILE A 295 1.80 -21.62 0.82
N VAL A 296 1.93 -22.32 1.93
CA VAL A 296 1.59 -21.77 3.26
C VAL A 296 2.66 -20.75 3.65
N GLU A 297 2.39 -19.48 3.40
CA GLU A 297 3.21 -18.37 3.90
C GLU A 297 2.82 -18.07 5.36
N ILE A 298 3.82 -17.82 6.21
CA ILE A 298 3.62 -17.43 7.61
C ILE A 298 4.17 -16.01 7.76
N SER A 299 3.29 -15.08 8.11
CA SER A 299 3.68 -13.71 8.46
C SER A 299 4.04 -13.61 9.92
N LEU A 300 5.14 -12.96 10.25
CA LEU A 300 5.64 -12.75 11.62
C LEU A 300 6.09 -11.30 11.79
N ASP A 301 6.03 -10.81 13.03
CA ASP A 301 6.64 -9.56 13.45
C ASP A 301 7.97 -9.84 14.17
N ILE A 302 9.07 -9.36 13.62
CA ILE A 302 10.41 -9.46 14.24
C ILE A 302 10.93 -8.06 14.51
N GLY A 303 10.99 -7.67 15.78
CA GLY A 303 11.47 -6.35 16.18
C GLY A 303 10.69 -5.18 15.55
N GLY A 304 9.41 -5.38 15.24
CA GLY A 304 8.56 -4.40 14.56
C GLY A 304 8.62 -4.46 13.03
N TYR A 305 9.43 -5.34 12.44
CA TYR A 305 9.54 -5.53 10.99
C TYR A 305 8.71 -6.73 10.52
N PRO A 306 7.95 -6.58 9.42
CA PRO A 306 7.17 -7.68 8.88
C PRO A 306 8.06 -8.65 8.09
N ILE A 307 7.96 -9.93 8.38
CA ILE A 307 8.58 -10.98 7.57
C ILE A 307 7.55 -11.97 7.06
N VAL A 308 7.79 -12.53 5.89
CA VAL A 308 7.00 -13.60 5.27
C VAL A 308 7.91 -14.79 5.05
N LEU A 309 7.70 -15.84 5.85
CA LEU A 309 8.44 -17.08 5.69
C LEU A 309 7.91 -17.85 4.47
N CYS A 310 8.79 -18.07 3.48
CA CYS A 310 8.47 -18.80 2.26
C CYS A 310 8.62 -20.31 2.46
N ASP A 311 7.71 -21.11 1.85
CA ASP A 311 7.72 -22.57 1.80
C ASP A 311 7.70 -23.30 3.15
N THR A 312 6.67 -23.00 3.96
CA THR A 312 6.42 -23.74 5.20
C THR A 312 5.68 -25.08 4.98
N ALA A 313 5.20 -25.36 3.77
CA ALA A 313 4.40 -26.55 3.46
C ALA A 313 5.20 -27.87 3.53
N GLY A 314 6.50 -27.84 3.21
CA GLY A 314 7.39 -28.98 3.37
C GLY A 314 7.65 -29.41 4.82
N LEU A 315 7.20 -28.58 5.80
CA LEU A 315 7.53 -28.76 7.22
C LEU A 315 6.40 -29.40 8.05
N ARG A 316 5.17 -29.49 7.52
CA ARG A 316 4.03 -30.02 8.28
C ARG A 316 3.73 -31.52 8.05
N HIS A 317 4.08 -32.09 6.90
CA HIS A 317 3.90 -33.51 6.60
C HIS A 317 4.88 -33.98 5.54
N SER A 318 5.90 -34.72 5.88
CA SER A 318 6.48 -35.74 4.99
C SER A 318 7.20 -36.82 5.76
N VAL A 319 6.52 -37.91 5.87
CA VAL A 319 7.10 -39.24 6.01
C VAL A 319 7.02 -39.81 4.59
N ASP A 320 7.79 -39.27 3.63
CA ASP A 320 8.01 -39.95 2.35
C ASP A 320 9.13 -39.29 1.51
N PRO A 321 9.95 -40.10 0.82
CA PRO A 321 11.23 -39.66 0.27
C PRO A 321 11.10 -39.13 -1.16
N VAL A 322 10.96 -37.80 -1.29
CA VAL A 322 11.27 -37.16 -2.58
C VAL A 322 12.25 -36.00 -2.31
N GLU A 323 13.53 -36.38 -2.03
CA GLU A 323 14.63 -35.43 -1.86
C GLU A 323 14.70 -34.37 -2.98
N ASN A 324 14.39 -34.74 -4.21
CA ASN A 324 14.39 -33.86 -5.36
C ASN A 324 13.32 -32.76 -5.30
N GLU A 325 12.15 -33.03 -4.75
CA GLU A 325 11.08 -32.02 -4.63
C GLU A 325 11.39 -30.99 -3.54
N GLY A 326 11.97 -31.43 -2.41
CA GLY A 326 12.42 -30.55 -1.35
C GLY A 326 13.52 -29.57 -1.81
N LEU A 327 14.48 -30.08 -2.59
CA LEU A 327 15.54 -29.26 -3.18
C LEU A 327 15.00 -28.28 -4.25
N ARG A 328 14.02 -28.70 -5.06
CA ARG A 328 13.38 -27.81 -6.03
C ARG A 328 12.68 -26.64 -5.34
N ARG A 329 11.89 -26.93 -4.30
CA ARG A 329 11.19 -25.89 -3.52
C ARG A 329 12.16 -24.94 -2.81
N ALA A 330 13.23 -25.48 -2.22
CA ALA A 330 14.26 -24.66 -1.59
C ALA A 330 14.92 -23.71 -2.60
N ARG A 331 15.14 -24.15 -3.85
CA ARG A 331 15.65 -23.30 -4.94
C ARG A 331 14.67 -22.17 -5.30
N GLU A 332 13.40 -22.51 -5.49
CA GLU A 332 12.35 -21.54 -5.82
C GLU A 332 12.22 -20.51 -4.69
N ALA A 333 12.16 -20.95 -3.44
CA ALA A 333 12.10 -20.07 -2.28
C ALA A 333 13.32 -19.15 -2.18
N ALA A 334 14.53 -19.70 -2.32
CA ALA A 334 15.77 -18.91 -2.26
C ALA A 334 15.88 -17.89 -3.41
N SER A 335 15.39 -18.24 -4.62
CA SER A 335 15.44 -17.33 -5.78
C SER A 335 14.51 -16.12 -5.68
N THR A 336 13.45 -16.25 -4.89
CA THR A 336 12.42 -15.20 -4.72
C THR A 336 12.52 -14.45 -3.39
N ALA A 337 13.40 -14.93 -2.48
CA ALA A 337 13.57 -14.35 -1.16
C ALA A 337 14.38 -13.04 -1.18
N ASP A 338 13.99 -12.12 -0.31
CA ASP A 338 14.74 -10.90 -0.01
C ASP A 338 15.90 -11.17 0.97
N LEU A 339 15.75 -12.21 1.81
CA LEU A 339 16.73 -12.65 2.80
C LEU A 339 16.74 -14.18 2.84
N VAL A 340 17.94 -14.77 2.85
CA VAL A 340 18.13 -16.21 2.97
C VAL A 340 18.80 -16.53 4.32
N ILE A 341 18.17 -17.35 5.16
CA ILE A 341 18.75 -17.88 6.39
C ILE A 341 19.30 -19.28 6.08
N ILE A 342 20.60 -19.44 6.17
CA ILE A 342 21.33 -20.68 5.90
C ILE A 342 21.58 -21.39 7.23
N VAL A 343 20.87 -22.49 7.48
CA VAL A 343 20.98 -23.25 8.74
C VAL A 343 21.93 -24.42 8.55
N MET A 344 22.98 -24.46 9.38
CA MET A 344 24.00 -25.51 9.39
C MET A 344 24.05 -26.20 10.75
N ASP A 345 24.37 -27.48 10.77
CA ASP A 345 24.58 -28.26 12.00
C ASP A 345 26.04 -28.11 12.45
N VAL A 346 26.24 -27.48 13.61
CA VAL A 346 27.58 -27.26 14.15
C VAL A 346 28.22 -28.56 14.66
N SER A 347 27.41 -29.59 15.00
CA SER A 347 27.91 -30.86 15.54
C SER A 347 28.51 -31.78 14.48
N THR A 348 28.08 -31.65 13.23
CA THR A 348 28.53 -32.50 12.09
C THR A 348 29.58 -31.82 11.23
N GLY A 349 29.79 -30.50 11.40
CA GLY A 349 30.74 -29.76 10.63
C GLY A 349 32.20 -30.00 11.08
N PRO A 350 33.18 -30.00 10.13
CA PRO A 350 34.58 -30.04 10.51
C PRO A 350 34.94 -28.79 11.33
N ALA A 351 35.82 -28.93 12.32
CA ALA A 351 36.31 -27.79 13.13
C ALA A 351 36.85 -26.61 12.28
N LYS A 352 37.19 -26.86 11.02
CA LYS A 352 37.56 -25.86 10.03
C LYS A 352 36.39 -24.94 9.61
N LEU A 353 35.12 -25.34 9.74
CA LEU A 353 34.00 -24.47 9.41
C LEU A 353 34.00 -23.16 10.19
N LEU A 354 34.38 -23.23 11.48
CA LEU A 354 34.45 -22.05 12.35
C LEU A 354 35.60 -21.09 12.00
N GLN A 355 36.53 -21.52 11.13
CA GLN A 355 37.65 -20.69 10.62
C GLN A 355 37.30 -20.04 9.25
N LEU A 356 36.24 -20.47 8.62
CA LEU A 356 35.79 -19.91 7.34
C LEU A 356 35.06 -18.57 7.53
N SER A 357 35.20 -17.70 6.55
CA SER A 357 34.38 -16.47 6.52
C SER A 357 32.90 -16.81 6.29
N THR A 358 32.00 -15.93 6.72
CA THR A 358 30.56 -16.05 6.47
C THR A 358 30.23 -16.36 5.03
N LYS A 359 30.95 -15.72 4.10
CA LYS A 359 30.77 -15.88 2.65
C LYS A 359 31.17 -17.28 2.18
N GLU A 360 32.25 -17.83 2.72
CA GLU A 360 32.69 -19.19 2.39
C GLU A 360 31.75 -20.24 2.95
N MET A 361 31.25 -20.06 4.19
CA MET A 361 30.24 -20.96 4.78
C MET A 361 28.96 -20.97 3.93
N ALA A 362 28.46 -19.79 3.57
CA ALA A 362 27.26 -19.66 2.74
C ALA A 362 27.44 -20.29 1.36
N ARG A 363 28.60 -20.09 0.74
CA ARG A 363 28.94 -20.68 -0.56
C ARG A 363 28.98 -22.21 -0.49
N LEU A 364 29.67 -22.77 0.49
CA LEU A 364 29.78 -24.23 0.66
C LEU A 364 28.43 -24.88 0.84
N GLU A 365 27.55 -24.28 1.66
CA GLU A 365 26.22 -24.84 1.87
C GLU A 365 25.34 -24.71 0.63
N CYS A 366 25.41 -23.61 -0.09
CA CYS A 366 24.73 -23.46 -1.39
C CYS A 366 25.24 -24.48 -2.42
N GLU A 367 26.54 -24.74 -2.48
CA GLU A 367 27.12 -25.77 -3.36
C GLU A 367 26.62 -27.17 -2.99
N ARG A 368 26.53 -27.52 -1.69
CA ARG A 368 25.97 -28.78 -1.21
C ARG A 368 24.51 -28.98 -1.60
N LEU A 369 23.75 -27.89 -1.56
CA LEU A 369 22.32 -27.88 -1.91
C LEU A 369 22.09 -27.71 -3.44
N ASN A 370 23.16 -27.67 -4.24
CA ASN A 370 23.10 -27.35 -5.67
C ASN A 370 22.34 -26.05 -5.96
N LEU A 371 22.53 -25.01 -5.13
CA LEU A 371 21.97 -23.67 -5.27
C LEU A 371 23.02 -22.74 -5.87
N SER A 372 22.58 -21.76 -6.70
CA SER A 372 23.46 -20.67 -7.14
C SER A 372 23.69 -19.71 -5.96
N PHE A 373 24.96 -19.53 -5.58
CA PHE A 373 25.32 -18.58 -4.53
C PHE A 373 25.48 -17.17 -5.10
N ASN A 374 24.71 -16.23 -4.59
CA ASN A 374 24.91 -14.81 -4.88
C ASN A 374 25.71 -14.16 -3.74
N ALA A 375 26.97 -13.85 -4.00
CA ALA A 375 27.89 -13.28 -3.02
C ALA A 375 27.51 -11.86 -2.53
N GLU A 376 26.69 -11.15 -3.31
CA GLU A 376 26.16 -9.82 -3.00
C GLU A 376 24.74 -9.89 -2.44
N GLY A 377 24.17 -11.11 -2.36
CA GLY A 377 22.84 -11.34 -1.83
C GLY A 377 22.74 -11.12 -0.32
N ASN A 378 21.52 -10.94 0.15
CA ASN A 378 21.25 -10.83 1.58
C ASN A 378 21.12 -12.23 2.18
N TYR A 379 22.03 -12.61 3.08
CA TYR A 379 21.99 -13.88 3.79
C TYR A 379 22.47 -13.74 5.23
N LEU A 380 22.00 -14.67 6.08
CA LEU A 380 22.48 -14.91 7.44
C LEU A 380 22.87 -16.38 7.56
N VAL A 381 23.99 -16.68 8.18
CA VAL A 381 24.41 -18.05 8.50
C VAL A 381 24.06 -18.34 9.94
N LEU A 382 23.35 -19.45 10.18
CA LEU A 382 22.90 -19.90 11.48
C LEU A 382 23.50 -21.27 11.79
N LEU A 383 24.36 -21.35 12.79
CA LEU A 383 24.90 -22.57 13.31
C LEU A 383 23.99 -23.11 14.43
N ASN A 384 23.27 -24.20 14.14
CA ASN A 384 22.33 -24.82 15.09
C ASN A 384 22.97 -26.02 15.82
N LYS A 385 22.30 -26.47 16.88
CA LYS A 385 22.67 -27.59 17.75
C LYS A 385 23.89 -27.34 18.62
N LEU A 386 24.03 -26.12 19.14
CA LEU A 386 25.08 -25.77 20.10
C LEU A 386 25.12 -26.70 21.32
N ASP A 387 23.98 -27.28 21.71
CA ASP A 387 23.86 -28.25 22.82
C ASP A 387 24.62 -29.55 22.63
N LEU A 388 25.05 -29.85 21.42
CA LEU A 388 25.83 -31.04 21.09
C LEU A 388 27.34 -30.77 20.99
N THR A 389 27.79 -29.54 21.20
CA THR A 389 29.21 -29.17 21.16
C THR A 389 29.80 -29.07 22.56
N SER A 390 30.94 -29.69 22.77
CA SER A 390 31.66 -29.72 24.08
C SER A 390 32.51 -28.48 24.39
N SER A 391 32.59 -27.52 23.46
CA SER A 391 33.41 -26.31 23.59
C SER A 391 32.59 -25.05 23.39
N SER A 392 32.90 -23.99 24.13
CA SER A 392 32.37 -22.64 23.90
C SER A 392 32.77 -22.17 22.49
N VAL A 393 31.83 -22.16 21.56
CA VAL A 393 32.04 -21.66 20.22
C VAL A 393 32.00 -20.13 20.28
N SER A 394 33.16 -19.49 20.25
CA SER A 394 33.25 -18.02 20.15
C SER A 394 33.18 -17.63 18.69
N ILE A 395 32.05 -17.04 18.27
CA ILE A 395 31.85 -16.54 16.89
C ILE A 395 32.04 -15.02 16.92
N ASN A 396 33.10 -14.55 16.29
CA ASN A 396 33.43 -13.13 16.16
C ASN A 396 33.21 -12.62 14.72
N GLN A 397 32.22 -13.17 14.00
CA GLN A 397 31.94 -12.79 12.62
C GLN A 397 30.56 -12.16 12.49
N SER A 398 30.47 -11.02 11.79
CA SER A 398 29.18 -10.43 11.43
C SER A 398 28.38 -11.35 10.51
N ALA A 399 27.09 -11.42 10.70
CA ALA A 399 26.13 -12.25 9.97
C ALA A 399 26.29 -13.77 10.19
N VAL A 400 26.96 -14.22 11.26
CA VAL A 400 26.97 -15.61 11.74
C VAL A 400 26.45 -15.62 13.17
N SER A 401 25.34 -16.32 13.39
CA SER A 401 24.77 -16.54 14.72
C SER A 401 24.84 -18.01 15.06
N ALA A 402 24.96 -18.36 16.34
CA ALA A 402 24.91 -19.73 16.80
C ALA A 402 23.81 -19.91 17.84
N LEU A 403 23.02 -20.99 17.73
CA LEU A 403 21.96 -21.28 18.68
C LEU A 403 21.73 -22.78 18.87
N SER A 404 20.98 -23.12 19.89
CA SER A 404 20.34 -24.43 20.02
C SER A 404 18.83 -24.26 19.98
N CYS A 405 18.18 -24.74 18.92
CA CYS A 405 16.72 -24.78 18.85
C CYS A 405 16.10 -25.65 19.98
N LYS A 406 16.87 -26.57 20.58
CA LYS A 406 16.40 -27.45 21.65
C LYS A 406 16.38 -26.74 23.01
N THR A 407 17.43 -26.02 23.34
CA THR A 407 17.60 -25.38 24.65
C THR A 407 17.20 -23.91 24.68
N GLY A 408 17.16 -23.26 23.52
CA GLY A 408 16.94 -21.81 23.37
C GLY A 408 18.19 -20.97 23.55
N GLN A 409 19.35 -21.58 23.79
CA GLN A 409 20.63 -20.87 23.90
C GLN A 409 20.96 -20.14 22.59
N GLY A 410 21.42 -18.88 22.65
CA GLY A 410 21.82 -18.07 21.49
C GLY A 410 20.64 -17.50 20.67
N LEU A 411 19.40 -17.75 21.10
CA LEU A 411 18.22 -17.32 20.33
C LEU A 411 18.01 -15.80 20.38
N GLU A 412 18.25 -15.16 21.52
CA GLU A 412 18.09 -13.69 21.64
C GLU A 412 19.11 -12.96 20.78
N GLU A 413 20.36 -13.43 20.76
CA GLU A 413 21.44 -12.88 19.94
C GLU A 413 21.10 -13.01 18.45
N PHE A 414 20.59 -14.17 18.03
CA PHE A 414 20.13 -14.39 16.65
C PHE A 414 18.99 -13.45 16.27
N LEU A 415 18.01 -13.24 17.15
CA LEU A 415 16.92 -12.29 16.89
C LEU A 415 17.41 -10.85 16.74
N VAL A 416 18.37 -10.42 17.52
CA VAL A 416 19.01 -9.10 17.39
C VAL A 416 19.73 -8.96 16.04
N ASP A 417 20.47 -10.00 15.60
CA ASP A 417 21.14 -9.97 14.31
C ASP A 417 20.16 -10.00 13.15
N LEU A 418 19.07 -10.76 13.26
CA LEU A 418 18.00 -10.77 12.29
C LEU A 418 17.30 -9.40 12.21
N GLU A 419 16.98 -8.78 13.34
CA GLU A 419 16.39 -7.44 13.41
C GLU A 419 17.29 -6.39 12.73
N LYS A 420 18.62 -6.40 13.01
CA LYS A 420 19.58 -5.52 12.34
C LYS A 420 19.54 -5.72 10.80
N LYS A 421 19.52 -6.97 10.37
CA LYS A 421 19.47 -7.27 8.92
C LYS A 421 18.17 -6.82 8.28
N LEU A 422 17.04 -6.98 8.97
CA LEU A 422 15.74 -6.48 8.52
C LEU A 422 15.73 -4.93 8.47
N ALA A 423 16.35 -4.25 9.43
CA ALA A 423 16.49 -2.80 9.41
C ALA A 423 17.31 -2.28 8.22
N GLU A 424 18.34 -3.04 7.77
CA GLU A 424 19.08 -2.72 6.54
C GLU A 424 18.23 -2.90 5.28
N LEU A 425 17.40 -3.96 5.24
CA LEU A 425 16.57 -4.32 4.10
C LEU A 425 15.32 -3.47 3.97
N CYS A 426 14.81 -2.98 5.07
CA CYS A 426 13.63 -2.13 5.17
C CYS A 426 14.02 -0.67 5.40
N ALA A 427 13.05 0.21 5.24
CA ALA A 427 13.16 1.60 5.64
C ALA A 427 13.00 1.76 7.15
N ASN A 428 13.61 2.81 7.70
CA ASN A 428 13.24 3.32 9.01
C ASN A 428 12.35 4.57 8.84
N PRO A 429 11.01 4.44 8.96
CA PRO A 429 10.10 5.56 8.70
C PRO A 429 10.31 6.77 9.60
N MET A 430 11.03 6.63 10.72
CA MET A 430 11.29 7.73 11.66
C MET A 430 12.49 8.60 11.27
N GLN A 431 13.39 8.08 10.45
CA GLN A 431 14.69 8.71 10.17
C GLN A 431 14.89 9.04 8.68
N GLU A 432 14.05 8.49 7.81
CA GLU A 432 14.24 8.58 6.38
C GLU A 432 13.15 9.42 5.71
N ALA A 433 13.47 9.97 4.52
CA ALA A 433 12.50 10.62 3.65
C ALA A 433 11.42 9.62 3.21
N PRO A 434 10.23 10.10 2.77
CA PRO A 434 9.20 9.23 2.22
C PRO A 434 9.74 8.36 1.09
N LEU A 435 9.44 7.06 1.10
CA LEU A 435 9.90 6.07 0.11
C LEU A 435 8.75 5.58 -0.78
N ILE A 436 9.12 5.03 -1.93
CA ILE A 436 8.19 4.37 -2.84
C ILE A 436 7.67 3.09 -2.16
N THR A 437 6.33 2.99 -2.04
CA THR A 437 5.67 1.86 -1.38
C THR A 437 4.96 0.92 -2.34
N SER A 438 4.75 1.34 -3.59
CA SER A 438 4.03 0.54 -4.58
C SER A 438 4.72 0.52 -5.94
N SER A 439 4.54 -0.60 -6.67
CA SER A 439 5.03 -0.76 -8.04
C SER A 439 4.43 0.28 -9.00
N ARG A 440 3.19 0.73 -8.75
CA ARG A 440 2.53 1.80 -9.51
C ARG A 440 3.33 3.10 -9.40
N GLN A 441 3.64 3.53 -8.19
CA GLN A 441 4.43 4.75 -7.93
C GLN A 441 5.79 4.64 -8.61
N ARG A 442 6.49 3.52 -8.39
CA ARG A 442 7.80 3.25 -8.99
C ARG A 442 7.78 3.34 -10.52
N HIS A 443 6.78 2.73 -11.16
CA HIS A 443 6.64 2.79 -12.61
C HIS A 443 6.52 4.24 -13.11
N HIS A 444 5.64 5.03 -12.53
CA HIS A 444 5.46 6.42 -12.94
C HIS A 444 6.72 7.27 -12.71
N VAL A 445 7.40 7.10 -11.57
CA VAL A 445 8.66 7.81 -11.27
C VAL A 445 9.75 7.40 -12.27
N GLN A 446 9.87 6.10 -12.61
CA GLN A 446 10.83 5.61 -13.62
C GLN A 446 10.55 6.19 -15.01
N VAL A 447 9.29 6.28 -15.41
CA VAL A 447 8.92 6.86 -16.71
C VAL A 447 9.21 8.36 -16.70
N ALA A 448 8.88 9.07 -15.61
CA ALA A 448 9.20 10.50 -15.47
C ALA A 448 10.72 10.74 -15.53
N PHE A 449 11.52 9.94 -14.83
CA PHE A 449 12.98 9.99 -14.84
C PHE A 449 13.54 9.87 -16.26
N ARG A 450 13.07 8.88 -17.03
CA ARG A 450 13.49 8.70 -18.43
C ARG A 450 13.14 9.90 -19.34
N HIS A 451 12.06 10.59 -19.06
CA HIS A 451 11.70 11.81 -19.78
C HIS A 451 12.62 12.99 -19.41
N LEU A 452 13.06 13.08 -18.14
CA LEU A 452 14.06 14.08 -17.73
C LEU A 452 15.43 13.80 -18.39
N GLU A 453 15.83 12.53 -18.51
CA GLU A 453 17.05 12.15 -19.25
C GLU A 453 16.97 12.58 -20.71
N LYS A 454 15.90 12.22 -21.41
CA LYS A 454 15.70 12.62 -22.80
C LYS A 454 15.68 14.14 -23.01
N PHE A 455 15.14 14.89 -22.08
CA PHE A 455 15.21 16.35 -22.11
C PHE A 455 16.66 16.82 -22.11
N LEU A 456 17.48 16.34 -21.17
CA LEU A 456 18.89 16.71 -21.06
C LEU A 456 19.68 16.32 -22.31
N ASP A 457 19.45 15.11 -22.85
CA ASP A 457 20.07 14.64 -24.09
C ASP A 457 19.75 15.56 -25.28
N ILE A 458 18.48 16.01 -25.42
CA ILE A 458 18.07 16.92 -26.50
C ILE A 458 18.76 18.28 -26.34
N ILE A 459 18.83 18.83 -25.13
CA ILE A 459 19.48 20.12 -24.88
C ILE A 459 20.98 20.04 -25.13
N GLU A 460 21.65 18.96 -24.69
CA GLU A 460 23.10 18.75 -24.91
C GLU A 460 23.46 18.62 -26.39
N GLN A 461 22.59 17.95 -27.16
CA GLN A 461 22.76 17.80 -28.62
C GLN A 461 22.31 19.01 -29.44
N GLN A 462 21.95 20.13 -28.79
CA GLN A 462 21.37 21.31 -29.42
C GLN A 462 20.18 20.98 -30.33
N GLY A 463 19.34 20.02 -29.86
CA GLY A 463 18.18 19.55 -30.60
C GLY A 463 16.99 20.50 -30.52
N ASP A 464 15.86 20.06 -31.06
CA ASP A 464 14.61 20.83 -31.11
C ASP A 464 14.04 21.08 -29.70
N LEU A 465 13.94 22.36 -29.33
CA LEU A 465 13.41 22.81 -28.04
C LEU A 465 11.93 22.48 -27.84
N ALA A 466 11.14 22.38 -28.91
CA ALA A 466 9.74 21.93 -28.83
C ALA A 466 9.66 20.47 -28.42
N LEU A 467 10.56 19.62 -28.94
CA LEU A 467 10.68 18.22 -28.50
C LEU A 467 11.17 18.14 -27.05
N ALA A 468 12.09 18.99 -26.63
CA ALA A 468 12.54 19.06 -25.24
C ALA A 468 11.35 19.43 -24.31
N GLY A 469 10.58 20.45 -24.65
CA GLY A 469 9.38 20.85 -23.91
C GLY A 469 8.34 19.73 -23.78
N GLU A 470 8.14 18.95 -24.84
CA GLU A 470 7.24 17.78 -24.79
C GLU A 470 7.75 16.70 -23.81
N GLN A 471 9.07 16.50 -23.66
CA GLN A 471 9.61 15.57 -22.65
C GLN A 471 9.28 16.04 -21.23
N LEU A 472 9.45 17.33 -20.93
CA LEU A 472 9.08 17.89 -19.63
C LEU A 472 7.57 17.75 -19.38
N ARG A 473 6.72 17.99 -20.37
CA ARG A 473 5.27 17.84 -20.29
C ARG A 473 4.89 16.40 -19.94
N ARG A 474 5.52 15.41 -20.60
CA ARG A 474 5.33 13.98 -20.32
C ARG A 474 5.81 13.61 -18.92
N SER A 475 6.95 14.11 -18.49
CA SER A 475 7.46 13.89 -17.12
C SER A 475 6.48 14.44 -16.08
N ALA A 476 6.04 15.70 -16.22
CA ALA A 476 5.06 16.33 -15.32
C ALA A 476 3.72 15.54 -15.27
N LYS A 477 3.27 14.99 -16.42
CA LYS A 477 2.07 14.16 -16.50
C LYS A 477 2.25 12.86 -15.71
N GLN A 478 3.40 12.20 -15.81
CA GLN A 478 3.68 10.96 -15.07
C GLN A 478 3.68 11.20 -13.55
N ILE A 479 4.41 12.22 -13.09
CA ILE A 479 4.40 12.59 -11.66
C ILE A 479 2.97 12.97 -11.20
N GLY A 480 2.24 13.75 -12.00
CA GLY A 480 0.86 14.12 -11.70
C GLY A 480 -0.12 12.92 -11.65
N SER A 481 0.20 11.82 -12.33
CA SER A 481 -0.60 10.58 -12.27
C SER A 481 -0.41 9.82 -10.96
N ILE A 482 0.71 10.03 -10.25
CA ILE A 482 0.93 9.42 -8.94
C ILE A 482 -0.01 10.02 -7.90
N THR A 483 -0.12 11.36 -7.87
CA THR A 483 -0.91 12.13 -6.90
C THR A 483 -2.25 12.61 -7.46
N ALA A 484 -2.80 11.90 -8.46
CA ALA A 484 -4.06 12.29 -9.09
C ALA A 484 -5.17 12.43 -8.04
N ARG A 485 -5.96 13.51 -8.15
CA ARG A 485 -7.14 13.76 -7.33
C ARG A 485 -8.38 13.76 -8.20
N GLY A 486 -9.33 12.88 -7.92
CA GLY A 486 -10.64 12.90 -8.56
C GLY A 486 -10.66 12.71 -10.08
N LYS A 487 -9.59 12.21 -10.69
CA LYS A 487 -9.52 11.99 -12.14
C LYS A 487 -10.03 10.61 -12.52
N ILE A 488 -10.91 10.58 -13.51
CA ILE A 488 -11.56 9.35 -13.99
C ILE A 488 -10.57 8.41 -14.71
N ASP A 489 -9.54 8.96 -15.36
CA ASP A 489 -8.56 8.18 -16.13
C ASP A 489 -7.70 7.22 -15.29
N THR A 490 -7.65 7.42 -13.96
CA THR A 490 -6.99 6.52 -13.00
C THR A 490 -7.97 5.57 -12.31
N GLU A 491 -9.26 5.64 -12.64
CA GLU A 491 -10.33 4.94 -11.93
C GLU A 491 -10.24 3.42 -12.05
N GLU A 492 -9.94 2.88 -13.23
CA GLU A 492 -9.83 1.43 -13.44
C GLU A 492 -8.71 0.81 -12.57
N MET A 493 -7.58 1.49 -12.45
CA MET A 493 -6.46 1.03 -11.64
C MET A 493 -6.76 1.14 -10.14
N LEU A 494 -7.42 2.23 -9.72
CA LEU A 494 -7.84 2.42 -8.35
C LEU A 494 -9.05 1.56 -7.96
N ASP A 495 -9.86 1.11 -8.90
CA ASP A 495 -10.98 0.19 -8.62
C ASP A 495 -10.49 -1.14 -8.03
N VAL A 496 -9.35 -1.65 -8.46
CA VAL A 496 -8.72 -2.83 -7.85
C VAL A 496 -8.34 -2.54 -6.39
N LEU A 497 -7.79 -1.36 -6.13
CA LEU A 497 -7.44 -0.92 -4.78
C LEU A 497 -8.70 -0.74 -3.92
N PHE A 498 -9.74 -0.07 -4.42
CA PHE A 498 -11.00 0.11 -3.68
C PHE A 498 -11.67 -1.21 -3.32
N ARG A 499 -11.71 -2.19 -4.24
CA ARG A 499 -12.24 -3.54 -3.97
C ARG A 499 -11.48 -4.28 -2.87
N SER A 500 -10.25 -3.91 -2.60
CA SER A 500 -9.44 -4.49 -1.52
C SER A 500 -9.74 -3.93 -0.14
N PHE A 501 -10.53 -2.85 -0.03
CA PHE A 501 -11.02 -2.34 1.24
C PHE A 501 -12.18 -3.19 1.78
N CYS A 502 -12.37 -3.11 3.10
CA CYS A 502 -13.58 -3.67 3.71
C CYS A 502 -14.83 -2.86 3.31
N ILE A 503 -16.00 -3.52 3.31
CA ILE A 503 -17.29 -2.82 3.23
C ILE A 503 -17.39 -1.88 4.44
N GLY A 504 -17.72 -0.62 4.20
CA GLY A 504 -17.76 0.40 5.27
C GLY A 504 -16.57 1.36 5.30
N LYS A 505 -15.61 1.18 4.39
CA LYS A 505 -14.45 2.08 4.17
C LYS A 505 -14.44 2.70 2.77
#